data_2812cb0cd848c0743ba74637b3ef22c4
#
_entry.id   2812cb0cd848c0743ba74637b3ef22c4
#
_cell.length_a   1.000
_cell.length_b   1.000
_cell.length_c   1.000
_cell.angle_alpha   90.00
_cell.angle_beta   90.00
_cell.angle_gamma   90.00
#
_symmetry.space_group_name_H-M   'P 1'
#
loop_
_entity.id
_entity.type
_entity.pdbx_description
1 polymer ?
#
loop_
_entity_poly.entity_id
_entity_poly.type
_entity_poly.pdbx_seq_one_letter_code
_entity_poly.pdbx_strand_id
1 'polypeptide(L)'
;MQENRGPFAQGGANTAYARYFVGNSYLNMLSTEGVVIGNVTFEPGCRNNWHIHEAASGGGQILLCTSGRGWYQEWGKPARELHAGDVVHIPAGVKHWHGAARDSWFVHLAVEVPGEGCRSQWLEP
;
A
#
# COMPACT_ATOMS: atom_id res chain seq x y z
N MET A 1 -7.81 -20.81 -9.80
CA MET A 1 -6.36 -20.55 -9.84
C MET A 1 -6.13 -19.04 -9.79
N GLN A 2 -5.29 -18.57 -8.89
CA GLN A 2 -4.97 -17.15 -8.81
C GLN A 2 -3.93 -16.78 -9.85
N GLU A 3 -4.13 -15.66 -10.50
CA GLU A 3 -3.12 -15.09 -11.39
C GLU A 3 -2.18 -14.22 -10.58
N ASN A 4 -0.89 -14.35 -10.87
CA ASN A 4 0.10 -13.45 -10.30
C ASN A 4 0.21 -12.21 -11.19
N ARG A 5 0.14 -11.07 -10.57
CA ARG A 5 0.38 -9.78 -11.22
C ARG A 5 1.67 -9.24 -10.65
N GLY A 6 2.64 -8.99 -11.55
CA GLY A 6 3.99 -8.69 -11.15
C GLY A 6 4.77 -9.95 -10.76
N PRO A 7 5.99 -9.79 -10.21
CA PRO A 7 6.92 -10.90 -9.97
C PRO A 7 6.64 -11.72 -8.72
N PHE A 8 5.75 -11.28 -7.84
CA PHE A 8 5.49 -11.95 -6.56
C PHE A 8 4.09 -12.55 -6.53
N ALA A 9 3.92 -13.64 -5.79
CA ALA A 9 2.63 -14.29 -5.62
C ALA A 9 1.64 -13.34 -4.93
N GLN A 10 0.37 -13.40 -5.37
CA GLN A 10 -0.68 -12.53 -4.87
C GLN A 10 -1.03 -12.79 -3.41
N GLY A 11 -1.00 -14.04 -2.99
CA GLY A 11 -1.44 -14.41 -1.65
C GLY A 11 -2.96 -14.47 -1.52
N GLY A 12 -3.42 -14.57 -0.29
CA GLY A 12 -4.84 -14.65 0.03
C GLY A 12 -5.50 -13.30 0.20
N ALA A 13 -6.83 -13.33 0.33
CA ALA A 13 -7.61 -12.12 0.59
C ALA A 13 -7.09 -11.38 1.82
N ASN A 14 -7.04 -10.07 1.74
CA ASN A 14 -6.54 -9.20 2.80
C ASN A 14 -7.61 -9.01 3.88
N THR A 15 -7.90 -10.07 4.63
CA THR A 15 -8.98 -10.06 5.62
C THR A 15 -8.61 -9.28 6.88
N ALA A 16 -7.33 -9.27 7.25
CA ALA A 16 -6.87 -8.60 8.48
C ALA A 16 -7.11 -7.09 8.45
N TYR A 17 -7.03 -6.48 7.26
CA TYR A 17 -7.18 -5.02 7.09
C TYR A 17 -8.39 -4.65 6.25
N ALA A 18 -9.27 -5.60 5.92
CA ALA A 18 -10.38 -5.38 4.97
C ALA A 18 -11.26 -4.19 5.35
N ARG A 19 -11.48 -3.95 6.64
CA ARG A 19 -12.31 -2.83 7.12
C ARG A 19 -11.72 -1.46 6.82
N TYR A 20 -10.44 -1.40 6.45
CA TYR A 20 -9.74 -0.16 6.11
C TYR A 20 -9.60 0.04 4.61
N PHE A 21 -10.24 -0.82 3.83
CA PHE A 21 -10.21 -0.78 2.36
C PHE A 21 -11.61 -0.69 1.80
N VAL A 22 -11.75 0.03 0.69
CA VAL A 22 -12.95 0.01 -0.14
C VAL A 22 -12.63 -0.88 -1.34
N GLY A 23 -13.40 -1.95 -1.52
CA GLY A 23 -13.14 -2.96 -2.56
C GLY A 23 -12.30 -4.11 -2.06
N ASN A 24 -11.85 -4.95 -2.97
CA ASN A 24 -11.13 -6.19 -2.64
C ASN A 24 -9.63 -6.05 -2.86
N SER A 25 -8.86 -6.52 -1.89
CA SER A 25 -7.41 -6.54 -1.97
C SER A 25 -6.85 -7.85 -1.47
N TYR A 26 -5.58 -8.09 -1.77
CA TYR A 26 -4.87 -9.32 -1.40
C TYR A 26 -3.54 -8.95 -0.79
N LEU A 27 -3.07 -9.77 0.13
CA LEU A 27 -1.84 -9.50 0.85
C LEU A 27 -1.00 -10.76 0.93
N ASN A 28 0.27 -10.64 0.57
CA ASN A 28 1.26 -11.68 0.74
C ASN A 28 2.47 -11.09 1.45
N MET A 29 2.72 -11.52 2.68
CA MET A 29 3.86 -11.04 3.45
C MET A 29 5.13 -11.71 2.95
N LEU A 30 6.03 -10.93 2.36
CA LEU A 30 7.29 -11.42 1.81
C LEU A 30 8.40 -11.44 2.86
N SER A 31 8.37 -10.52 3.80
CA SER A 31 9.34 -10.44 4.89
C SER A 31 8.63 -9.97 6.15
N THR A 32 8.86 -10.65 7.27
CA THR A 32 8.28 -10.32 8.57
C THR A 32 9.33 -10.05 9.64
N GLU A 33 10.60 -10.22 9.32
CA GLU A 33 11.71 -9.99 10.25
C GLU A 33 12.64 -8.92 9.70
N GLY A 34 13.16 -8.08 10.59
CA GLY A 34 14.00 -6.96 10.20
C GLY A 34 13.17 -5.92 9.45
N VAL A 35 13.28 -5.91 8.13
CA VAL A 35 12.46 -5.04 7.29
C VAL A 35 11.20 -5.79 6.88
N VAL A 36 10.03 -5.26 7.25
CA VAL A 36 8.73 -5.86 6.91
C VAL A 36 8.33 -5.43 5.51
N ILE A 37 8.01 -6.40 4.66
CA ILE A 37 7.62 -6.16 3.26
C ILE A 37 6.37 -6.97 2.95
N GLY A 38 5.31 -6.28 2.49
CA GLY A 38 4.10 -6.91 2.01
C GLY A 38 3.93 -6.68 0.51
N ASN A 39 3.45 -7.70 -0.20
CA ASN A 39 2.99 -7.56 -1.58
C ASN A 39 1.49 -7.32 -1.52
N VAL A 40 1.05 -6.13 -1.93
CA VAL A 40 -0.35 -5.72 -1.85
C VAL A 40 -0.92 -5.63 -3.25
N THR A 41 -1.99 -6.37 -3.50
CA THR A 41 -2.69 -6.40 -4.79
C THR A 41 -4.08 -5.83 -4.62
N PHE A 42 -4.42 -4.85 -5.45
CA PHE A 42 -5.72 -4.17 -5.44
C PHE A 42 -6.49 -4.54 -6.70
N GLU A 43 -7.73 -4.98 -6.56
CA GLU A 43 -8.63 -5.10 -7.71
C GLU A 43 -8.98 -3.71 -8.26
N PRO A 44 -9.45 -3.61 -9.53
CA PRO A 44 -9.79 -2.31 -10.08
C PRO A 44 -10.72 -1.50 -9.17
N GLY A 45 -10.35 -0.26 -8.90
CA GLY A 45 -11.11 0.64 -8.05
C GLY A 45 -10.93 0.45 -6.55
N CYS A 46 -10.21 -0.59 -6.12
CA CYS A 46 -9.95 -0.80 -4.69
C CYS A 46 -8.93 0.21 -4.17
N ARG A 47 -9.21 0.76 -3.00
CA ARG A 47 -8.28 1.70 -2.33
C ARG A 47 -8.34 1.51 -0.83
N ASN A 48 -7.29 1.91 -0.13
CA ASN A 48 -7.33 1.95 1.32
C ASN A 48 -7.88 3.30 1.81
N ASN A 49 -8.24 3.32 3.09
CA ASN A 49 -8.67 4.56 3.76
C ASN A 49 -7.48 5.52 3.88
N TRP A 50 -7.79 6.79 4.10
CA TRP A 50 -6.79 7.75 4.55
C TRP A 50 -6.13 7.19 5.80
N HIS A 51 -4.82 7.29 5.88
CA HIS A 51 -4.08 6.78 7.06
C HIS A 51 -2.74 7.49 7.20
N ILE A 52 -2.14 7.30 8.38
CA ILE A 52 -0.86 7.90 8.75
C ILE A 52 0.00 6.80 9.34
N HIS A 53 1.26 6.72 8.91
CA HIS A 53 2.28 5.90 9.56
C HIS A 53 2.99 6.78 10.57
N GLU A 54 2.73 6.56 11.87
CA GLU A 54 3.32 7.35 12.94
C GLU A 54 4.58 6.69 13.47
N ALA A 55 5.56 7.51 13.86
CA ALA A 55 6.77 7.04 14.51
C ALA A 55 7.38 8.19 15.33
N ALA A 56 8.03 7.82 16.42
CA ALA A 56 8.79 8.78 17.23
C ALA A 56 10.08 9.20 16.52
N SER A 57 10.70 8.26 15.79
CA SER A 57 11.85 8.52 14.92
C SER A 57 11.85 7.49 13.80
N GLY A 58 12.40 7.85 12.65
CA GLY A 58 12.37 6.99 11.45
C GLY A 58 10.95 6.70 11.01
N GLY A 59 10.69 5.48 10.54
CA GLY A 59 9.36 5.05 10.15
C GLY A 59 8.95 5.55 8.78
N GLY A 60 7.64 5.41 8.50
CA GLY A 60 7.09 5.68 7.18
C GLY A 60 7.02 4.42 6.33
N GLN A 61 6.78 4.59 5.04
CA GLN A 61 6.60 3.46 4.14
C GLN A 61 7.16 3.80 2.76
N ILE A 62 7.67 2.80 2.09
CA ILE A 62 8.10 2.94 0.68
C ILE A 62 7.24 2.01 -0.15
N LEU A 63 6.64 2.53 -1.22
CA LEU A 63 5.91 1.73 -2.19
C LEU A 63 6.77 1.50 -3.41
N LEU A 64 6.91 0.23 -3.81
CA LEU A 64 7.58 -0.17 -5.04
C LEU A 64 6.52 -0.74 -5.97
N CYS A 65 6.12 0.01 -6.99
CA CYS A 65 5.05 -0.39 -7.89
C CYS A 65 5.56 -1.43 -8.87
N THR A 66 4.89 -2.58 -8.92
CA THR A 66 5.36 -3.73 -9.71
C THR A 66 4.45 -4.10 -10.87
N SER A 67 3.16 -3.73 -10.83
CA SER A 67 2.22 -4.10 -11.89
C SER A 67 1.00 -3.20 -11.89
N GLY A 68 0.46 -2.95 -13.07
CA GLY A 68 -0.79 -2.22 -13.25
C GLY A 68 -0.64 -0.72 -13.06
N ARG A 69 -1.78 -0.09 -12.79
CA ARG A 69 -1.87 1.36 -12.68
C ARG A 69 -2.70 1.73 -11.45
N GLY A 70 -2.25 2.72 -10.70
CA GLY A 70 -2.92 3.13 -9.48
C GLY A 70 -2.71 4.60 -9.15
N TRP A 71 -3.08 4.95 -7.93
CA TRP A 71 -3.05 6.33 -7.43
C TRP A 71 -2.44 6.40 -6.05
N TYR A 72 -1.79 7.53 -5.78
CA TYR A 72 -1.32 7.92 -4.45
C TYR A 72 -1.68 9.39 -4.24
N GLN A 73 -2.22 9.71 -3.07
CA GLN A 73 -2.55 11.09 -2.74
C GLN A 73 -2.20 11.40 -1.30
N GLU A 74 -1.48 12.50 -1.10
CA GLU A 74 -1.28 13.10 0.21
C GLU A 74 -2.39 14.11 0.47
N TRP A 75 -2.82 14.20 1.71
CA TRP A 75 -3.86 15.14 2.10
C TRP A 75 -3.48 16.57 1.71
N GLY A 76 -4.39 17.26 1.02
CA GLY A 76 -4.18 18.63 0.57
C GLY A 76 -3.40 18.78 -0.72
N LYS A 77 -3.06 17.67 -1.39
CA LYS A 77 -2.33 17.68 -2.66
C LYS A 77 -3.10 16.92 -3.74
N PRO A 78 -2.79 17.19 -5.03
CA PRO A 78 -3.39 16.40 -6.12
C PRO A 78 -2.97 14.93 -6.04
N ALA A 79 -3.85 14.03 -6.50
CA ALA A 79 -3.53 12.62 -6.64
C ALA A 79 -2.47 12.44 -7.73
N ARG A 80 -1.53 11.54 -7.46
CA ARG A 80 -0.45 11.18 -8.38
C ARG A 80 -0.73 9.80 -8.96
N GLU A 81 -0.68 9.68 -10.29
CA GLU A 81 -0.82 8.39 -10.95
C GLU A 81 0.46 7.57 -10.79
N LEU A 82 0.29 6.28 -10.50
CA LEU A 82 1.39 5.34 -10.29
C LEU A 82 1.38 4.26 -11.36
N HIS A 83 2.57 3.89 -11.82
CA HIS A 83 2.78 2.83 -12.82
C HIS A 83 3.85 1.87 -12.33
N ALA A 84 3.94 0.70 -12.95
CA ALA A 84 5.01 -0.24 -12.66
C ALA A 84 6.37 0.44 -12.82
N GLY A 85 7.25 0.25 -11.85
CA GLY A 85 8.56 0.90 -11.79
C GLY A 85 8.61 2.17 -10.96
N ASP A 86 7.44 2.72 -10.58
CA ASP A 86 7.41 3.91 -9.72
C ASP A 86 7.76 3.56 -8.28
N VAL A 87 8.43 4.49 -7.62
CA VAL A 87 8.79 4.38 -6.20
C VAL A 87 8.23 5.61 -5.48
N VAL A 88 7.49 5.35 -4.39
CA VAL A 88 6.92 6.41 -3.57
C VAL A 88 7.50 6.29 -2.17
N HIS A 89 8.16 7.33 -1.69
CA HIS A 89 8.58 7.41 -0.29
C HIS A 89 7.56 8.21 0.49
N ILE A 90 6.94 7.57 1.48
CA ILE A 90 5.92 8.17 2.33
C ILE A 90 6.53 8.38 3.70
N PRO A 91 6.91 9.62 4.06
CA PRO A 91 7.47 9.88 5.38
C PRO A 91 6.46 9.59 6.49
N ALA A 92 6.95 9.29 7.68
CA ALA A 92 6.10 9.19 8.87
C ALA A 92 5.34 10.52 9.07
N GLY A 93 4.10 10.43 9.51
CA GLY A 93 3.26 11.59 9.79
C GLY A 93 2.46 12.11 8.60
N VAL A 94 2.64 11.57 7.41
CA VAL A 94 1.92 12.04 6.21
C VAL A 94 0.58 11.31 6.10
N LYS A 95 -0.52 12.06 6.07
CA LYS A 95 -1.85 11.53 5.82
C LYS A 95 -2.00 11.28 4.32
N HIS A 96 -2.32 10.04 3.95
CA HIS A 96 -2.35 9.62 2.55
C HIS A 96 -3.27 8.42 2.33
N TRP A 97 -3.52 8.11 1.06
CA TRP A 97 -4.10 6.85 0.63
C TRP A 97 -3.45 6.42 -0.68
N HIS A 98 -3.60 5.13 -1.02
CA HIS A 98 -3.22 4.59 -2.32
C HIS A 98 -4.17 3.47 -2.72
N GLY A 99 -4.20 3.15 -4.01
CA GLY A 99 -5.10 2.13 -4.53
C GLY A 99 -5.03 2.02 -6.03
N ALA A 100 -5.87 1.12 -6.56
CA ALA A 100 -5.93 0.83 -7.99
C ALA A 100 -6.69 1.91 -8.76
N ALA A 101 -6.32 2.11 -10.02
CA ALA A 101 -7.14 2.85 -10.96
C ALA A 101 -8.47 2.11 -11.17
N ARG A 102 -9.49 2.84 -11.59
CA ARG A 102 -10.84 2.29 -11.75
C ARG A 102 -10.88 1.11 -12.74
N ASP A 103 -10.01 1.14 -13.74
CA ASP A 103 -9.99 0.19 -14.85
C ASP A 103 -8.74 -0.68 -14.87
N SER A 104 -8.00 -0.76 -13.77
CA SER A 104 -6.75 -1.54 -13.73
C SER A 104 -6.55 -2.17 -12.36
N TRP A 105 -6.04 -3.38 -12.35
CA TRP A 105 -5.41 -3.95 -11.16
C TRP A 105 -4.15 -3.13 -10.83
N PHE A 106 -3.77 -3.13 -9.57
CA PHE A 106 -2.57 -2.43 -9.13
C PHE A 106 -1.86 -3.25 -8.08
N VAL A 107 -0.55 -3.40 -8.21
CA VAL A 107 0.27 -4.16 -7.27
C VAL A 107 1.48 -3.33 -6.87
N HIS A 108 1.73 -3.27 -5.57
CA HIS A 108 2.95 -2.67 -5.07
C HIS A 108 3.50 -3.47 -3.89
N LEU A 109 4.82 -3.40 -3.71
CA LEU A 109 5.44 -3.79 -2.45
C LEU A 109 5.29 -2.63 -1.48
N ALA A 110 4.87 -2.94 -0.26
CA ALA A 110 4.84 -2.00 0.85
C ALA A 110 6.00 -2.33 1.78
N VAL A 111 7.00 -1.47 1.81
CA VAL A 111 8.17 -1.64 2.66
C VAL A 111 8.02 -0.75 3.87
N GLU A 112 7.93 -1.36 5.06
CA GLU A 112 7.86 -0.61 6.30
C GLU A 112 9.26 -0.13 6.69
N VAL A 113 9.45 1.18 6.72
CA VAL A 113 10.74 1.76 7.10
C VAL A 113 10.92 1.59 8.61
N PRO A 114 12.03 1.00 9.07
CA PRO A 114 12.26 0.81 10.49
C PRO A 114 12.32 2.14 11.24
N GLY A 115 11.82 2.12 12.49
CA GLY A 115 11.80 3.29 13.35
C GLY A 115 11.36 2.93 14.75
N GLU A 116 11.22 3.94 15.60
CA GLU A 116 10.80 3.78 16.98
C GLU A 116 9.35 4.19 17.14
N GLY A 117 8.56 3.39 17.87
CA GLY A 117 7.16 3.70 18.16
C GLY A 117 6.30 3.70 16.92
N CYS A 118 6.63 2.85 15.93
CA CYS A 118 5.89 2.81 14.67
C CYS A 118 4.50 2.23 14.87
N ARG A 119 3.49 2.91 14.34
CA ARG A 119 2.10 2.44 14.30
C ARG A 119 1.36 3.10 13.15
N SER A 120 0.29 2.45 12.72
CA SER A 120 -0.60 3.03 11.69
C SER A 120 -1.86 3.55 12.34
N GLN A 121 -2.27 4.75 11.92
CA GLN A 121 -3.55 5.34 12.31
C GLN A 121 -4.47 5.34 11.09
N TRP A 122 -5.56 4.57 11.17
CA TRP A 122 -6.54 4.47 10.10
C TRP A 122 -7.63 5.51 10.29
N LEU A 123 -7.96 6.20 9.21
CA LEU A 123 -8.88 7.34 9.22
C LEU A 123 -10.06 7.06 8.28
N GLU A 124 -10.69 8.11 7.76
CA GLU A 124 -11.86 8.00 6.89
C GLU A 124 -11.54 7.36 5.53
N PRO A 125 -12.52 6.75 4.90
CA PRO A 125 -12.39 6.23 3.54
C PRO A 125 -12.07 7.30 2.50
#